data_84e78f000fb9df4facdf49cfb659e8e4
#
_entry.id   84e78f000fb9df4facdf49cfb659e8e4
#
_cell.length_a   1.000
_cell.length_b   1.000
_cell.length_c   1.000
_cell.angle_alpha   90.00
_cell.angle_beta   90.00
_cell.angle_gamma   90.00
#
_symmetry.space_group_name_H-M   'P 1'
#
loop_
_entity.id
_entity.type
_entity.pdbx_description
1 polymer ?
#
loop_
_entity_poly.entity_id
_entity_poly.type
_entity_poly.pdbx_seq_one_letter_code
_entity_poly.pdbx_strand_id
1 'polypeptide(L)'
;APKPGLFTDGTRYSAEGTWYDSDKVRFRKGFAEKIGGWTKYVSNTYLGTARKLHDWVTDGGNKYVGVGTNLKLYVNLTDADYSDITPIRTTLTLATDKITAVNGTAVVTIETATAHGAVKGDYVTIAGVDATVGGIAIAVLNTTHRIVALGDPSDETTTSTKFRVVCSAKASSSASGGGSSVTAAFQINTGLNEYVTSTGWGTDPWGQGTWGSSAGIGQANQLRLWSIINFGDDMIANVRQGNIYYWDESVGTGTVAVALSDITRRAVTLTANPVTVTNASTIVTIVDKYGHGAVVGDTVTISGVSGAIGGISAARLNVEMTIASVINTQPASFTADIDGSDATSTATGGGSSVVATYKAGTYHTPIAAHQVMMSDVARHVIAFGCNDVGGTAINPLLVRWCSSEAPGTWEPLST
;
A
#
# COMPACT_ATOMS: atom_id res chain seq x y z
N ALA A 1 35.40 -44.67 12.20
CA ALA A 1 34.53 -43.50 12.37
C ALA A 1 33.21 -43.76 11.64
N PRO A 2 32.06 -43.35 12.23
CA PRO A 2 30.79 -43.48 11.54
C PRO A 2 30.80 -42.72 10.21
N LYS A 3 30.11 -43.26 9.19
CA LYS A 3 30.00 -42.61 7.89
C LYS A 3 29.30 -41.23 8.08
N PRO A 4 29.74 -40.17 7.39
CA PRO A 4 29.11 -38.89 7.45
C PRO A 4 27.72 -38.91 6.74
N GLY A 5 26.77 -38.18 7.30
CA GLY A 5 25.40 -38.14 6.80
C GLY A 5 24.42 -38.96 7.63
N LEU A 6 23.11 -38.71 7.40
CA LEU A 6 22.02 -39.45 8.03
C LEU A 6 21.59 -40.61 7.10
N PHE A 7 21.49 -41.80 7.64
CA PHE A 7 21.10 -42.99 6.92
C PHE A 7 19.83 -43.56 7.55
N THR A 8 18.69 -43.22 6.96
CA THR A 8 17.33 -43.56 7.45
C THR A 8 16.63 -44.63 6.61
N ASP A 9 17.29 -45.19 5.59
CA ASP A 9 16.71 -46.15 4.66
C ASP A 9 16.40 -47.53 5.26
N GLY A 10 16.77 -47.75 6.50
CA GLY A 10 16.59 -49.02 7.16
C GLY A 10 16.17 -48.90 8.61
N THR A 11 16.19 -50.00 9.31
CA THR A 11 15.97 -50.00 10.76
C THR A 11 17.19 -49.47 11.50
N ARG A 12 17.02 -49.04 12.76
CA ARG A 12 18.13 -48.61 13.63
C ARG A 12 19.24 -49.66 13.75
N TYR A 13 18.90 -50.93 13.66
CA TYR A 13 19.86 -52.04 13.72
C TYR A 13 20.67 -52.17 12.44
N SER A 14 20.06 -51.93 11.27
CA SER A 14 20.78 -51.95 9.98
C SER A 14 21.66 -50.71 9.78
N ALA A 15 21.45 -49.67 10.53
CA ALA A 15 22.21 -48.42 10.50
C ALA A 15 23.41 -48.42 11.47
N GLU A 16 23.78 -49.56 12.02
CA GLU A 16 24.94 -49.67 12.92
C GLU A 16 26.21 -49.17 12.23
N GLY A 17 26.98 -48.31 12.92
CA GLY A 17 28.15 -47.64 12.37
C GLY A 17 27.85 -46.40 11.51
N THR A 18 26.61 -45.96 11.46
CA THR A 18 26.18 -44.75 10.77
C THR A 18 25.39 -43.81 11.72
N TRP A 19 25.05 -42.61 11.26
CA TRP A 19 24.17 -41.71 11.98
C TRP A 19 22.74 -41.94 11.51
N TYR A 20 21.85 -42.40 12.38
CA TYR A 20 20.45 -42.65 12.06
C TYR A 20 19.59 -41.40 12.24
N ASP A 21 19.88 -40.61 13.28
CA ASP A 21 19.17 -39.38 13.63
C ASP A 21 20.15 -38.38 14.21
N SER A 22 19.92 -37.07 13.97
CA SER A 22 20.70 -36.01 14.59
C SER A 22 19.90 -34.72 14.65
N ASP A 23 20.06 -33.97 15.75
CA ASP A 23 19.54 -32.61 15.93
C ASP A 23 20.72 -31.64 16.10
N LYS A 24 20.63 -30.48 15.40
CA LYS A 24 21.62 -29.38 15.48
C LYS A 24 23.05 -29.79 15.14
N VAL A 25 23.19 -30.75 14.23
CA VAL A 25 24.46 -31.26 13.72
C VAL A 25 24.52 -31.09 12.21
N ARG A 26 25.67 -30.68 11.70
CA ARG A 26 26.01 -30.71 10.26
C ARG A 26 27.22 -31.60 10.05
N PHE A 27 27.35 -32.15 8.86
CA PHE A 27 28.53 -32.92 8.44
C PHE A 27 29.39 -32.03 7.55
N ARG A 28 30.65 -31.81 7.95
CA ARG A 28 31.60 -31.01 7.19
C ARG A 28 32.93 -31.78 7.10
N LYS A 29 33.43 -31.92 5.89
CA LYS A 29 34.69 -32.67 5.61
C LYS A 29 34.71 -34.06 6.22
N GLY A 30 33.56 -34.73 6.29
CA GLY A 30 33.46 -36.10 6.84
C GLY A 30 33.26 -36.16 8.36
N PHE A 31 33.23 -35.05 9.07
CA PHE A 31 33.04 -34.98 10.51
C PHE A 31 31.69 -34.35 10.90
N ALA A 32 31.09 -34.88 11.95
CA ALA A 32 29.92 -34.26 12.56
C ALA A 32 30.35 -33.04 13.38
N GLU A 33 29.77 -31.88 13.08
CA GLU A 33 29.97 -30.62 13.82
C GLU A 33 28.64 -30.12 14.36
N LYS A 34 28.65 -29.50 15.53
CA LYS A 34 27.47 -28.77 16.00
C LYS A 34 27.18 -27.62 15.05
N ILE A 35 25.91 -27.46 14.66
CA ILE A 35 25.45 -26.21 14.05
C ILE A 35 25.59 -25.15 15.12
N GLY A 36 26.30 -24.05 14.83
CA GLY A 36 26.41 -22.91 15.75
C GLY A 36 25.04 -22.37 16.14
N GLY A 37 24.98 -21.69 17.27
CA GLY A 37 23.73 -21.04 17.71
C GLY A 37 23.26 -19.97 16.70
N TRP A 38 21.95 -19.71 16.70
CA TRP A 38 21.37 -18.63 15.97
C TRP A 38 21.51 -17.32 16.79
N THR A 39 22.01 -16.29 16.17
CA THR A 39 21.96 -14.93 16.74
C THR A 39 20.90 -14.13 15.99
N LYS A 40 20.27 -13.19 16.69
CA LYS A 40 19.36 -12.26 16.01
C LYS A 40 20.14 -11.43 15.00
N TYR A 41 19.60 -11.30 13.81
CA TYR A 41 20.17 -10.45 12.74
C TYR A 41 20.10 -8.96 13.14
N VAL A 42 18.97 -8.52 13.72
CA VAL A 42 18.74 -7.19 14.28
C VAL A 42 18.11 -7.28 15.67
N SER A 43 18.29 -6.22 16.48
CA SER A 43 17.82 -6.19 17.87
C SER A 43 16.32 -6.04 17.98
N ASN A 44 15.68 -5.25 17.11
CA ASN A 44 14.24 -5.04 17.13
C ASN A 44 13.47 -6.19 16.48
N THR A 45 12.16 -6.19 16.65
CA THR A 45 11.25 -7.20 16.09
C THR A 45 10.23 -6.53 15.19
N TYR A 46 9.77 -7.26 14.18
CA TYR A 46 8.63 -6.87 13.35
C TYR A 46 7.34 -7.50 13.87
N LEU A 47 6.20 -6.91 13.51
CA LEU A 47 4.87 -7.42 13.87
C LEU A 47 4.39 -8.45 12.82
N GLY A 48 3.77 -9.51 13.33
CA GLY A 48 3.19 -10.56 12.52
C GLY A 48 4.14 -11.72 12.21
N THR A 49 3.66 -12.66 11.41
CA THR A 49 4.42 -13.83 10.96
C THR A 49 4.98 -13.56 9.57
N ALA A 50 6.29 -13.64 9.40
CA ALA A 50 6.93 -13.48 8.09
C ALA A 50 6.44 -14.57 7.12
N ARG A 51 6.02 -14.15 5.94
CA ARG A 51 5.50 -15.00 4.86
C ARG A 51 6.39 -14.96 3.63
N LYS A 52 7.15 -13.88 3.48
CA LYS A 52 8.12 -13.71 2.40
C LYS A 52 9.30 -12.90 2.91
N LEU A 53 10.48 -13.33 2.56
CA LEU A 53 11.73 -12.60 2.66
C LEU A 53 12.29 -12.44 1.26
N HIS A 54 12.88 -11.28 0.99
CA HIS A 54 13.61 -11.01 -0.24
C HIS A 54 14.77 -10.08 0.08
N ASP A 55 15.96 -10.48 -0.33
CA ASP A 55 17.19 -9.70 -0.14
C ASP A 55 17.72 -9.20 -1.48
N TRP A 56 18.26 -8.00 -1.49
CA TRP A 56 18.93 -7.42 -2.66
C TRP A 56 20.01 -6.44 -2.24
N VAL A 57 20.84 -6.08 -3.20
CA VAL A 57 21.90 -5.09 -3.05
C VAL A 57 21.69 -4.02 -4.11
N THR A 58 21.70 -2.76 -3.69
CA THR A 58 21.59 -1.62 -4.60
C THR A 58 22.90 -1.35 -5.34
N ASP A 59 22.84 -0.58 -6.41
CA ASP A 59 24.03 -0.13 -7.15
C ASP A 59 24.99 0.67 -6.25
N GLY A 60 24.46 1.36 -5.24
CA GLY A 60 25.22 2.04 -4.19
C GLY A 60 25.86 1.11 -3.14
N GLY A 61 25.61 -0.21 -3.22
CA GLY A 61 26.17 -1.20 -2.30
C GLY A 61 25.37 -1.39 -0.99
N ASN A 62 24.23 -0.72 -0.82
CA ASN A 62 23.32 -0.90 0.30
C ASN A 62 22.67 -2.29 0.21
N LYS A 63 22.63 -2.99 1.34
CA LYS A 63 22.00 -4.32 1.42
C LYS A 63 20.66 -4.20 2.11
N TYR A 64 19.62 -4.58 1.43
CA TYR A 64 18.25 -4.55 1.93
C TYR A 64 17.66 -5.94 2.11
N VAL A 65 16.75 -6.07 3.06
CA VAL A 65 15.89 -7.24 3.24
C VAL A 65 14.45 -6.77 3.35
N GLY A 66 13.63 -7.13 2.38
CA GLY A 66 12.17 -6.93 2.42
C GLY A 66 11.49 -8.06 3.20
N VAL A 67 10.58 -7.74 4.11
CA VAL A 67 9.85 -8.70 4.94
C VAL A 67 8.36 -8.46 4.83
N GLY A 68 7.65 -9.35 4.16
CA GLY A 68 6.19 -9.35 4.11
C GLY A 68 5.60 -10.24 5.21
N THR A 69 4.82 -9.65 6.12
CA THR A 69 4.13 -10.38 7.19
C THR A 69 2.62 -10.43 6.94
N ASN A 70 1.90 -11.20 7.73
CA ASN A 70 0.43 -11.19 7.67
C ASN A 70 -0.18 -9.84 8.11
N LEU A 71 0.57 -9.00 8.82
CA LEU A 71 0.10 -7.72 9.34
C LEU A 71 0.66 -6.53 8.57
N LYS A 72 1.93 -6.57 8.17
CA LYS A 72 2.69 -5.42 7.71
C LYS A 72 3.74 -5.77 6.65
N LEU A 73 4.28 -4.74 6.01
CA LEU A 73 5.42 -4.80 5.11
C LEU A 73 6.59 -4.00 5.72
N TYR A 74 7.76 -4.62 5.73
CA TYR A 74 8.97 -4.01 6.29
C TYR A 74 10.13 -4.05 5.30
N VAL A 75 11.03 -3.11 5.48
CA VAL A 75 12.35 -3.14 4.88
C VAL A 75 13.41 -3.00 6.00
N ASN A 76 14.51 -3.68 5.84
CA ASN A 76 15.68 -3.56 6.72
C ASN A 76 16.89 -3.19 5.87
N LEU A 77 17.60 -2.15 6.25
CA LEU A 77 18.87 -1.76 5.67
C LEU A 77 19.97 -2.27 6.60
N THR A 78 20.86 -3.08 6.13
CA THR A 78 22.04 -3.69 6.80
C THR A 78 22.20 -3.30 8.29
N ASP A 79 21.98 -4.26 9.18
CA ASP A 79 22.16 -4.12 10.64
C ASP A 79 21.32 -3.01 11.32
N ALA A 80 20.50 -2.27 10.57
CA ALA A 80 19.54 -1.30 11.11
C ALA A 80 18.26 -2.00 11.60
N ASP A 81 17.38 -1.24 12.25
CA ASP A 81 16.07 -1.71 12.66
C ASP A 81 15.14 -1.93 11.45
N TYR A 82 14.16 -2.82 11.60
CA TYR A 82 13.09 -2.97 10.61
C TYR A 82 12.25 -1.70 10.53
N SER A 83 12.19 -1.11 9.35
CA SER A 83 11.35 0.05 9.05
C SER A 83 10.01 -0.40 8.49
N ASP A 84 8.93 0.14 9.06
CA ASP A 84 7.55 -0.13 8.61
C ASP A 84 7.26 0.70 7.36
N ILE A 85 7.21 0.04 6.21
CA ILE A 85 6.87 0.64 4.92
C ILE A 85 5.49 0.20 4.43
N THR A 86 4.62 -0.26 5.34
CA THR A 86 3.28 -0.74 5.00
C THR A 86 2.49 0.34 4.27
N PRO A 87 1.95 0.04 3.07
CA PRO A 87 1.23 1.02 2.28
C PRO A 87 0.01 1.60 3.00
N ILE A 88 -0.27 2.87 2.75
CA ILE A 88 -1.49 3.54 3.20
C ILE A 88 -2.57 3.32 2.15
N ARG A 89 -3.70 2.77 2.57
CA ARG A 89 -4.88 2.52 1.71
C ARG A 89 -5.69 3.79 1.49
N THR A 90 -5.87 4.56 2.55
CA THR A 90 -6.61 5.83 2.54
C THR A 90 -6.23 6.69 3.73
N THR A 91 -6.28 8.00 3.55
CA THR A 91 -6.15 8.97 4.64
C THR A 91 -7.43 9.78 4.72
N LEU A 92 -8.05 9.80 5.89
CA LEU A 92 -9.27 10.56 6.14
C LEU A 92 -8.98 11.66 7.15
N THR A 93 -9.55 12.85 6.91
CA THR A 93 -9.56 13.93 7.90
C THR A 93 -10.74 13.72 8.84
N LEU A 94 -10.52 13.86 10.14
CA LEU A 94 -11.57 13.85 11.12
C LEU A 94 -12.28 15.21 11.14
N ALA A 95 -13.57 15.21 11.46
CA ALA A 95 -14.21 16.46 11.85
C ALA A 95 -13.65 16.94 13.20
N THR A 96 -13.90 18.21 13.55
CA THR A 96 -13.37 18.83 14.76
C THR A 96 -13.77 18.05 16.02
N ASP A 97 -12.76 17.75 16.86
CA ASP A 97 -12.93 17.15 18.20
C ASP A 97 -13.62 15.77 18.20
N LYS A 98 -13.29 14.92 17.23
CA LYS A 98 -13.87 13.58 17.05
C LYS A 98 -13.05 12.43 17.68
N ILE A 99 -12.13 12.74 18.58
CA ILE A 99 -11.45 11.76 19.42
C ILE A 99 -12.09 11.79 20.80
N THR A 100 -12.69 10.69 21.26
CA THR A 100 -13.40 10.58 22.53
C THR A 100 -12.69 9.62 23.47
N ALA A 101 -12.32 10.10 24.65
CA ALA A 101 -11.75 9.34 25.74
C ALA A 101 -12.74 9.21 26.90
N VAL A 102 -12.74 8.07 27.56
CA VAL A 102 -13.59 7.79 28.72
C VAL A 102 -12.72 7.59 29.96
N ASN A 103 -13.03 8.29 31.05
CA ASN A 103 -12.27 8.26 32.30
C ASN A 103 -11.96 6.82 32.77
N GLY A 104 -10.73 6.59 33.18
CA GLY A 104 -10.24 5.31 33.69
C GLY A 104 -9.93 4.26 32.63
N THR A 105 -10.22 4.52 31.34
CA THR A 105 -9.94 3.57 30.23
C THR A 105 -8.77 4.04 29.36
N ALA A 106 -8.10 3.09 28.72
CA ALA A 106 -7.11 3.35 27.67
C ALA A 106 -7.73 3.26 26.27
N VAL A 107 -9.01 2.90 26.17
CA VAL A 107 -9.73 2.80 24.92
C VAL A 107 -10.24 4.17 24.51
N VAL A 108 -9.89 4.56 23.28
CA VAL A 108 -10.30 5.82 22.66
C VAL A 108 -11.14 5.50 21.45
N THR A 109 -12.28 6.18 21.32
CA THR A 109 -13.16 6.11 20.14
C THR A 109 -12.82 7.26 19.20
N ILE A 110 -12.65 6.97 17.93
CA ILE A 110 -12.32 7.93 16.87
C ILE A 110 -13.39 7.85 15.80
N GLU A 111 -13.88 9.02 15.36
CA GLU A 111 -14.92 9.14 14.34
C GLU A 111 -14.39 9.85 13.11
N THR A 112 -14.54 9.22 11.94
CA THR A 112 -14.21 9.77 10.63
C THR A 112 -15.46 10.39 9.98
N ALA A 113 -15.28 11.39 9.12
CA ALA A 113 -16.39 12.03 8.41
C ALA A 113 -17.05 11.10 7.37
N THR A 114 -16.29 10.16 6.83
CA THR A 114 -16.75 9.19 5.83
C THR A 114 -16.38 7.78 6.26
N ALA A 115 -16.91 6.77 5.56
CA ALA A 115 -16.63 5.37 5.85
C ALA A 115 -15.13 5.06 5.69
N HIS A 116 -14.53 4.47 6.74
CA HIS A 116 -13.09 4.17 6.76
C HIS A 116 -12.73 2.81 6.11
N GLY A 117 -13.68 1.91 5.91
CA GLY A 117 -13.43 0.59 5.30
C GLY A 117 -12.43 -0.30 6.05
N ALA A 118 -12.09 0.02 7.30
CA ALA A 118 -11.18 -0.78 8.12
C ALA A 118 -11.94 -1.90 8.83
N VAL A 119 -11.22 -2.95 9.17
CA VAL A 119 -11.71 -4.07 9.97
C VAL A 119 -10.96 -4.16 11.29
N LYS A 120 -11.53 -4.88 12.25
CA LYS A 120 -10.85 -5.16 13.52
C LYS A 120 -9.50 -5.85 13.26
N GLY A 121 -8.44 -5.29 13.84
CA GLY A 121 -7.08 -5.79 13.68
C GLY A 121 -6.21 -4.96 12.74
N ASP A 122 -6.80 -4.11 11.91
CA ASP A 122 -6.08 -3.19 11.03
C ASP A 122 -5.31 -2.12 11.82
N TYR A 123 -4.38 -1.47 11.13
CA TYR A 123 -3.57 -0.40 11.70
C TYR A 123 -3.93 0.95 11.08
N VAL A 124 -3.93 1.98 11.92
CA VAL A 124 -4.19 3.37 11.54
C VAL A 124 -3.17 4.27 12.21
N THR A 125 -2.61 5.20 11.48
CA THR A 125 -1.73 6.25 12.02
C THR A 125 -2.54 7.51 12.20
N ILE A 126 -2.63 8.00 13.43
CA ILE A 126 -3.25 9.28 13.77
C ILE A 126 -2.18 10.35 13.80
N ALA A 127 -2.47 11.49 13.20
CA ALA A 127 -1.59 12.65 13.17
C ALA A 127 -2.39 13.95 13.24
N GLY A 128 -1.74 15.04 13.63
CA GLY A 128 -2.38 16.36 13.70
C GLY A 128 -3.24 16.61 14.95
N VAL A 129 -3.20 15.73 15.95
CA VAL A 129 -3.81 16.03 17.26
C VAL A 129 -3.01 17.15 17.92
N ASP A 130 -3.68 18.24 18.27
CA ASP A 130 -3.07 19.48 18.77
C ASP A 130 -3.24 19.71 20.29
N ALA A 131 -4.11 18.92 20.94
CA ALA A 131 -4.39 19.01 22.38
C ALA A 131 -4.52 17.64 23.04
N THR A 132 -4.31 17.58 24.35
CA THR A 132 -4.58 16.38 25.15
C THR A 132 -6.08 16.06 25.16
N VAL A 133 -6.44 14.80 25.07
CA VAL A 133 -7.84 14.35 25.12
C VAL A 133 -8.06 13.50 26.36
N GLY A 134 -8.86 13.98 27.28
CA GLY A 134 -9.11 13.30 28.56
C GLY A 134 -7.86 13.03 29.39
N GLY A 135 -6.80 13.86 29.25
CA GLY A 135 -5.52 13.68 29.91
C GLY A 135 -4.54 12.73 29.17
N ILE A 136 -4.95 12.14 28.05
CA ILE A 136 -4.03 11.37 27.19
C ILE A 136 -3.18 12.36 26.40
N ALA A 137 -1.86 12.21 26.47
CA ALA A 137 -0.92 13.13 25.84
C ALA A 137 -0.98 13.06 24.30
N ILE A 138 -0.69 14.19 23.64
CA ILE A 138 -0.64 14.32 22.18
C ILE A 138 0.27 13.25 21.54
N ALA A 139 1.47 13.03 22.10
CA ALA A 139 2.42 12.06 21.59
C ALA A 139 1.91 10.60 21.65
N VAL A 140 0.99 10.30 22.56
CA VAL A 140 0.35 8.98 22.66
C VAL A 140 -0.73 8.81 21.60
N LEU A 141 -1.42 9.89 21.25
CA LEU A 141 -2.48 9.89 20.22
C LEU A 141 -1.88 9.95 18.80
N ASN A 142 -0.86 10.79 18.56
CA ASN A 142 -0.19 10.93 17.28
C ASN A 142 0.81 9.77 17.01
N THR A 143 0.28 8.55 16.95
CA THR A 143 1.06 7.34 16.65
C THR A 143 0.25 6.36 15.80
N THR A 144 0.88 5.25 15.45
CA THR A 144 0.18 4.13 14.79
C THR A 144 -0.48 3.25 15.85
N HIS A 145 -1.79 3.06 15.69
CA HIS A 145 -2.63 2.27 16.59
C HIS A 145 -3.20 1.05 15.86
N ARG A 146 -3.43 -0.03 16.63
CA ARG A 146 -4.21 -1.16 16.15
C ARG A 146 -5.68 -0.95 16.49
N ILE A 147 -6.56 -1.18 15.53
CA ILE A 147 -8.01 -1.12 15.71
C ILE A 147 -8.46 -2.36 16.49
N VAL A 148 -9.01 -2.16 17.66
CA VAL A 148 -9.46 -3.25 18.55
C VAL A 148 -10.94 -3.56 18.40
N ALA A 149 -11.74 -2.58 17.95
CA ALA A 149 -13.16 -2.75 17.67
C ALA A 149 -13.65 -1.66 16.72
N LEU A 150 -14.77 -1.90 16.07
CA LEU A 150 -15.50 -0.92 15.25
C LEU A 150 -16.73 -0.42 16.02
N GLY A 151 -17.24 0.73 15.61
CA GLY A 151 -18.42 1.34 16.20
C GLY A 151 -18.22 1.94 17.60
N ASP A 152 -19.25 2.55 18.10
CA ASP A 152 -19.35 3.06 19.47
C ASP A 152 -19.78 1.91 20.41
N PRO A 153 -19.29 1.83 21.65
CA PRO A 153 -19.77 0.85 22.63
C PRO A 153 -21.27 0.90 22.91
N SER A 154 -21.88 2.09 22.72
CA SER A 154 -23.32 2.32 22.93
C SER A 154 -24.16 2.23 21.65
N ASP A 155 -23.50 2.18 20.47
CA ASP A 155 -24.18 2.18 19.16
C ASP A 155 -23.36 1.42 18.11
N GLU A 156 -23.63 0.14 17.96
CA GLU A 156 -22.94 -0.73 16.99
C GLU A 156 -23.29 -0.43 15.53
N THR A 157 -24.26 0.46 15.24
CA THR A 157 -24.61 0.84 13.87
C THR A 157 -23.56 1.77 13.23
N THR A 158 -22.69 2.40 14.03
CA THR A 158 -21.65 3.33 13.60
C THR A 158 -20.34 2.66 13.15
N THR A 159 -20.34 1.38 12.87
CA THR A 159 -19.12 0.59 12.52
C THR A 159 -18.40 1.06 11.27
N SER A 160 -19.05 1.78 10.38
CA SER A 160 -18.44 2.30 9.15
C SER A 160 -17.63 3.56 9.35
N THR A 161 -17.97 4.39 10.35
CA THR A 161 -17.34 5.70 10.59
C THR A 161 -16.62 5.79 11.92
N LYS A 162 -16.89 4.89 12.88
CA LYS A 162 -16.25 4.90 14.19
C LYS A 162 -15.41 3.63 14.40
N PHE A 163 -14.26 3.83 15.00
CA PHE A 163 -13.39 2.72 15.41
C PHE A 163 -12.74 3.04 16.78
N ARG A 164 -12.27 1.99 17.43
CA ARG A 164 -11.65 2.08 18.75
C ARG A 164 -10.22 1.59 18.72
N VAL A 165 -9.36 2.33 19.41
CA VAL A 165 -7.95 1.98 19.59
C VAL A 165 -7.60 1.95 21.09
N VAL A 166 -6.52 1.25 21.43
CA VAL A 166 -6.00 1.23 22.80
C VAL A 166 -4.74 2.07 22.82
N CYS A 167 -4.74 3.11 23.66
CA CYS A 167 -3.59 3.95 23.92
C CYS A 167 -2.68 3.34 24.98
N SER A 168 -1.42 3.77 25.05
CA SER A 168 -0.48 3.35 26.10
C SER A 168 -0.77 3.98 27.46
N ALA A 169 -1.63 5.00 27.53
CA ALA A 169 -2.03 5.68 28.75
C ALA A 169 -3.57 5.63 28.91
N LYS A 170 -4.02 5.62 30.17
CA LYS A 170 -5.45 5.71 30.50
C LYS A 170 -5.88 7.17 30.57
N ALA A 171 -7.11 7.44 30.17
CA ALA A 171 -7.71 8.74 30.36
C ALA A 171 -7.97 9.04 31.86
N SER A 172 -7.65 10.24 32.30
CA SER A 172 -7.91 10.75 33.65
C SER A 172 -9.24 11.48 33.77
N SER A 173 -9.90 11.75 32.64
CA SER A 173 -11.23 12.34 32.55
C SER A 173 -11.94 11.90 31.26
N SER A 174 -13.27 11.98 31.25
CA SER A 174 -14.02 11.79 30.01
C SER A 174 -14.03 13.10 29.23
N ALA A 175 -13.58 13.07 27.97
CA ALA A 175 -13.54 14.25 27.11
C ALA A 175 -13.56 13.86 25.64
N SER A 176 -14.06 14.76 24.79
CA SER A 176 -13.86 14.73 23.35
C SER A 176 -12.96 15.89 22.95
N GLY A 177 -12.11 15.68 21.94
CA GLY A 177 -11.13 16.66 21.50
C GLY A 177 -10.32 16.17 20.31
N GLY A 178 -9.17 16.79 20.12
CA GLY A 178 -8.20 16.43 19.07
C GLY A 178 -7.89 17.57 18.12
N GLY A 179 -8.79 18.56 18.02
CA GLY A 179 -8.64 19.70 17.11
C GLY A 179 -9.28 19.48 15.74
N SER A 180 -9.02 20.41 14.81
CA SER A 180 -9.68 20.48 13.50
C SER A 180 -8.84 19.90 12.34
N SER A 181 -7.59 19.56 12.60
CA SER A 181 -6.63 19.13 11.55
C SER A 181 -6.16 17.68 11.71
N VAL A 182 -6.93 16.88 12.46
CA VAL A 182 -6.57 15.48 12.73
C VAL A 182 -6.80 14.63 11.49
N THR A 183 -5.81 13.82 11.15
CA THR A 183 -5.88 12.83 10.07
C THR A 183 -5.74 11.41 10.60
N ALA A 184 -6.43 10.48 9.95
CA ALA A 184 -6.33 9.05 10.17
C ALA A 184 -5.87 8.39 8.87
N ALA A 185 -4.62 7.94 8.83
CA ALA A 185 -4.05 7.21 7.70
C ALA A 185 -4.18 5.71 7.94
N PHE A 186 -5.09 5.07 7.22
CA PHE A 186 -5.34 3.63 7.33
C PHE A 186 -4.37 2.86 6.45
N GLN A 187 -3.62 1.97 7.06
CA GLN A 187 -2.77 1.02 6.34
C GLN A 187 -3.63 0.01 5.58
N ILE A 188 -3.02 -0.72 4.64
CA ILE A 188 -3.69 -1.83 3.98
C ILE A 188 -4.20 -2.83 5.02
N ASN A 189 -5.36 -3.43 4.74
CA ASN A 189 -5.99 -4.37 5.66
C ASN A 189 -5.04 -5.50 6.02
N THR A 190 -5.04 -5.89 7.30
CA THR A 190 -4.28 -7.05 7.78
C THR A 190 -4.83 -8.34 7.18
N GLY A 191 -3.98 -9.35 7.06
CA GLY A 191 -4.37 -10.66 6.54
C GLY A 191 -4.33 -11.75 7.60
N LEU A 192 -4.93 -12.89 7.29
CA LEU A 192 -4.96 -14.03 8.18
C LEU A 192 -3.56 -14.63 8.39
N ASN A 193 -3.29 -15.04 9.63
CA ASN A 193 -2.10 -15.80 9.99
C ASN A 193 -2.27 -17.30 9.73
N GLU A 194 -3.52 -17.77 9.66
CA GLU A 194 -3.87 -19.16 9.43
C GLU A 194 -4.84 -19.26 8.24
N TYR A 195 -4.82 -20.39 7.58
CA TYR A 195 -5.77 -20.67 6.50
C TYR A 195 -7.12 -21.00 7.11
N VAL A 196 -8.16 -20.27 6.70
CA VAL A 196 -9.55 -20.60 7.02
C VAL A 196 -10.14 -21.33 5.82
N THR A 197 -10.51 -22.59 6.00
CA THR A 197 -11.19 -23.35 4.96
C THR A 197 -12.55 -22.73 4.71
N SER A 198 -12.75 -22.18 3.52
CA SER A 198 -14.02 -21.55 3.13
C SER A 198 -14.96 -22.49 2.37
N THR A 199 -14.46 -23.69 2.01
CA THR A 199 -15.23 -24.69 1.25
C THR A 199 -15.04 -26.07 1.85
N GLY A 200 -16.12 -26.78 2.09
CA GLY A 200 -16.11 -28.15 2.58
C GLY A 200 -17.21 -28.41 3.61
N TRP A 201 -17.40 -29.68 3.93
CA TRP A 201 -18.34 -30.11 4.96
C TRP A 201 -17.89 -29.57 6.34
N GLY A 202 -18.74 -28.77 6.98
CA GLY A 202 -18.49 -28.23 8.32
C GLY A 202 -17.70 -26.92 8.39
N THR A 203 -17.55 -26.19 7.28
CA THR A 203 -16.85 -24.90 7.27
C THR A 203 -17.73 -23.70 7.62
N ASP A 204 -19.05 -23.83 7.47
CA ASP A 204 -20.04 -22.81 7.84
C ASP A 204 -21.08 -23.38 8.82
N PRO A 205 -21.80 -22.53 9.60
CA PRO A 205 -22.90 -22.95 10.42
C PRO A 205 -23.96 -23.72 9.60
N TRP A 206 -24.47 -24.79 10.13
CA TRP A 206 -25.55 -25.58 9.52
C TRP A 206 -26.73 -24.69 9.13
N GLY A 207 -27.14 -24.73 7.86
CA GLY A 207 -28.29 -23.98 7.37
C GLY A 207 -27.97 -22.68 6.62
N GLN A 208 -26.73 -22.35 6.40
CA GLN A 208 -26.34 -21.21 5.54
C GLN A 208 -26.04 -21.67 4.11
N GLY A 209 -26.81 -21.16 3.16
CA GLY A 209 -26.65 -21.40 1.73
C GLY A 209 -27.40 -22.61 1.18
N THR A 210 -27.46 -22.73 -0.14
CA THR A 210 -27.99 -23.89 -0.85
C THR A 210 -26.92 -24.97 -0.99
N TRP A 211 -27.34 -26.24 -0.97
CA TRP A 211 -26.48 -27.40 -1.22
C TRP A 211 -25.69 -27.18 -2.52
N GLY A 212 -24.36 -27.20 -2.44
CA GLY A 212 -23.47 -27.01 -3.60
C GLY A 212 -22.99 -25.60 -3.87
N SER A 213 -23.40 -24.58 -3.10
CA SER A 213 -22.79 -23.26 -3.17
C SER A 213 -21.50 -23.22 -2.33
N SER A 214 -20.36 -23.08 -2.98
CA SER A 214 -19.11 -22.77 -2.29
C SER A 214 -19.15 -21.31 -1.83
N ALA A 215 -18.85 -21.05 -0.55
CA ALA A 215 -18.46 -19.71 -0.15
C ALA A 215 -17.24 -19.31 -0.99
N GLY A 216 -17.33 -18.21 -1.73
CA GLY A 216 -16.23 -17.76 -2.56
C GLY A 216 -14.94 -17.56 -1.73
N ILE A 217 -13.83 -18.10 -2.19
CA ILE A 217 -12.52 -17.90 -1.53
C ILE A 217 -12.09 -16.46 -1.80
N GLY A 218 -12.60 -15.52 -1.01
CA GLY A 218 -12.17 -14.13 -1.04
C GLY A 218 -10.82 -13.91 -0.37
N GLN A 219 -10.20 -12.78 -0.64
CA GLN A 219 -8.93 -12.37 -0.02
C GLN A 219 -8.99 -12.40 1.53
N ALA A 220 -10.18 -12.15 2.10
CA ALA A 220 -10.40 -12.15 3.54
C ALA A 220 -10.25 -13.54 4.20
N ASN A 221 -10.40 -14.63 3.44
CA ASN A 221 -10.36 -16.01 3.94
C ASN A 221 -9.04 -16.72 3.62
N GLN A 222 -8.13 -16.05 2.93
CA GLN A 222 -6.83 -16.63 2.54
C GLN A 222 -5.73 -16.22 3.50
N LEU A 223 -4.77 -17.11 3.66
CA LEU A 223 -3.50 -16.78 4.27
C LEU A 223 -2.87 -15.60 3.51
N ARG A 224 -2.43 -14.57 4.25
CA ARG A 224 -1.71 -13.46 3.65
C ARG A 224 -0.37 -13.96 3.09
N LEU A 225 -0.26 -13.95 1.79
CA LEU A 225 0.98 -14.27 1.08
C LEU A 225 1.47 -13.04 0.31
N TRP A 226 2.78 -12.92 0.21
CA TRP A 226 3.44 -11.85 -0.52
C TRP A 226 4.29 -12.40 -1.66
N SER A 227 4.34 -11.64 -2.75
CA SER A 227 5.38 -11.74 -3.76
C SER A 227 6.22 -10.46 -3.67
N ILE A 228 7.49 -10.58 -3.36
CA ILE A 228 8.42 -9.45 -3.21
C ILE A 228 9.58 -9.67 -4.16
N ILE A 229 9.92 -8.65 -4.91
CA ILE A 229 11.00 -8.62 -5.89
C ILE A 229 11.69 -7.25 -5.81
N ASN A 230 12.95 -7.17 -6.20
CA ASN A 230 13.60 -5.88 -6.46
C ASN A 230 13.40 -5.45 -7.92
N PHE A 231 13.38 -4.16 -8.16
CA PHE A 231 13.36 -3.52 -9.47
C PHE A 231 14.50 -2.50 -9.52
N GLY A 232 15.69 -2.96 -9.90
CA GLY A 232 16.90 -2.19 -9.63
C GLY A 232 17.12 -2.07 -8.13
N ASP A 233 17.25 -0.84 -7.66
CA ASP A 233 17.43 -0.51 -6.24
C ASP A 233 16.11 -0.55 -5.44
N ASP A 234 14.99 -0.41 -6.12
CA ASP A 234 13.65 -0.31 -5.55
C ASP A 234 13.03 -1.70 -5.28
N MET A 235 11.92 -1.69 -4.55
CA MET A 235 11.19 -2.91 -4.23
C MET A 235 9.75 -2.87 -4.75
N ILE A 236 9.32 -3.97 -5.37
CA ILE A 236 7.92 -4.21 -5.72
C ILE A 236 7.39 -5.33 -4.83
N ALA A 237 6.26 -5.10 -4.20
CA ALA A 237 5.59 -6.05 -3.33
C ALA A 237 4.12 -6.22 -3.75
N ASN A 238 3.66 -7.45 -3.87
CA ASN A 238 2.28 -7.77 -4.19
C ASN A 238 1.68 -8.64 -3.10
N VAL A 239 0.52 -8.24 -2.63
CA VAL A 239 -0.33 -9.10 -1.81
C VAL A 239 -1.10 -10.04 -2.73
N ARG A 240 -1.02 -11.34 -2.51
CA ARG A 240 -1.75 -12.33 -3.33
C ARG A 240 -3.22 -11.97 -3.45
N GLN A 241 -3.73 -11.87 -4.68
CA GLN A 241 -5.07 -11.39 -5.04
C GLN A 241 -5.35 -9.94 -4.60
N GLY A 242 -4.34 -9.17 -4.29
CA GLY A 242 -4.43 -7.78 -3.91
C GLY A 242 -3.54 -6.89 -4.77
N ASN A 243 -3.43 -5.65 -4.34
CA ASN A 243 -2.71 -4.62 -5.07
C ASN A 243 -1.20 -4.89 -5.14
N ILE A 244 -0.56 -4.26 -6.10
CA ILE A 244 0.88 -4.22 -6.29
C ILE A 244 1.37 -2.89 -5.74
N TYR A 245 2.44 -2.93 -4.94
CA TYR A 245 3.02 -1.78 -4.27
C TYR A 245 4.46 -1.57 -4.71
N TYR A 246 4.89 -0.33 -4.75
CA TYR A 246 6.22 0.10 -5.11
C TYR A 246 6.82 0.89 -3.95
N TRP A 247 8.05 0.57 -3.59
CA TRP A 247 8.84 1.31 -2.62
C TRP A 247 10.12 1.79 -3.29
N ASP A 248 10.33 3.09 -3.30
CA ASP A 248 11.45 3.79 -3.91
C ASP A 248 12.58 3.90 -2.87
N GLU A 249 13.74 3.33 -3.16
CA GLU A 249 14.90 3.36 -2.28
C GLU A 249 15.40 4.78 -2.05
N SER A 250 15.34 5.62 -3.06
CA SER A 250 15.89 6.99 -3.02
C SER A 250 15.21 7.90 -2.00
N VAL A 251 13.95 7.60 -1.64
CA VAL A 251 13.21 8.34 -0.59
C VAL A 251 13.49 7.83 0.82
N GLY A 252 14.22 6.72 0.95
CA GLY A 252 14.68 6.15 2.21
C GLY A 252 13.65 5.34 2.98
N THR A 253 14.14 4.66 4.04
CA THR A 253 13.36 3.69 4.84
C THR A 253 12.26 4.32 5.70
N GLY A 254 12.19 5.64 5.82
CA GLY A 254 11.14 6.37 6.53
C GLY A 254 9.86 6.59 5.73
N THR A 255 9.84 6.21 4.45
CA THR A 255 8.70 6.42 3.55
C THR A 255 7.99 5.09 3.28
N VAL A 256 6.66 5.12 3.33
CA VAL A 256 5.83 3.93 3.07
C VAL A 256 5.78 3.60 1.57
N ALA A 257 5.59 2.33 1.23
CA ALA A 257 5.34 1.92 -0.14
C ALA A 257 4.00 2.49 -0.63
N VAL A 258 3.91 2.80 -1.92
CA VAL A 258 2.72 3.33 -2.57
C VAL A 258 2.12 2.30 -3.53
N ALA A 259 0.85 2.43 -3.89
CA ALA A 259 0.27 1.58 -4.92
C ALA A 259 0.99 1.82 -6.26
N LEU A 260 1.17 0.78 -7.04
CA LEU A 260 1.85 0.88 -8.34
C LEU A 260 1.10 1.83 -9.30
N SER A 261 -0.22 1.99 -9.14
CA SER A 261 -1.02 2.98 -9.86
C SER A 261 -0.67 4.44 -9.52
N ASP A 262 -0.07 4.68 -8.35
CA ASP A 262 0.21 6.01 -7.84
C ASP A 262 1.62 6.51 -8.17
N ILE A 263 2.48 5.65 -8.73
CA ILE A 263 3.82 6.09 -9.15
C ILE A 263 3.74 6.96 -10.40
N THR A 264 4.74 7.78 -10.57
CA THR A 264 4.86 8.61 -11.77
C THR A 264 5.11 7.75 -13.00
N ARG A 265 4.22 7.86 -13.99
CA ARG A 265 4.39 7.26 -15.31
C ARG A 265 5.20 8.17 -16.23
N ARG A 266 4.88 9.44 -16.23
CA ARG A 266 5.48 10.44 -17.12
C ARG A 266 5.45 11.82 -16.47
N ALA A 267 6.54 12.54 -16.56
CA ALA A 267 6.59 13.97 -16.28
C ALA A 267 7.04 14.71 -17.56
N VAL A 268 6.33 15.76 -17.93
CA VAL A 268 6.59 16.51 -19.16
C VAL A 268 6.40 18.00 -18.95
N THR A 269 7.35 18.79 -19.44
CA THR A 269 7.16 20.25 -19.54
C THR A 269 6.26 20.56 -20.73
N LEU A 270 5.14 21.20 -20.44
CA LEU A 270 4.14 21.56 -21.44
C LEU A 270 4.61 22.78 -22.29
N THR A 271 3.93 23.01 -23.38
CA THR A 271 4.17 24.23 -24.18
C THR A 271 3.80 25.49 -23.39
N ALA A 272 4.30 26.65 -23.84
CA ALA A 272 3.98 27.90 -23.19
C ALA A 272 2.46 28.17 -23.13
N ASN A 273 1.99 28.58 -21.97
CA ASN A 273 0.59 28.88 -21.67
C ASN A 273 -0.39 27.71 -21.97
N PRO A 274 -0.17 26.54 -21.36
CA PRO A 274 -0.95 25.36 -21.68
C PRO A 274 -2.32 25.30 -20.98
N VAL A 275 -2.59 26.19 -20.02
CA VAL A 275 -3.78 26.16 -19.18
C VAL A 275 -4.81 27.16 -19.70
N THR A 276 -6.02 26.71 -19.95
CA THR A 276 -7.16 27.57 -20.30
C THR A 276 -8.27 27.39 -19.29
N VAL A 277 -8.81 28.52 -18.81
CA VAL A 277 -9.98 28.59 -17.93
C VAL A 277 -11.12 29.28 -18.65
N THR A 278 -12.36 28.89 -18.36
CA THR A 278 -13.56 29.47 -18.95
C THR A 278 -14.33 30.25 -17.90
N ASN A 279 -14.80 31.46 -18.25
CA ASN A 279 -15.60 32.29 -17.35
C ASN A 279 -16.76 31.53 -16.73
N ALA A 280 -17.02 31.74 -15.46
CA ALA A 280 -18.08 31.10 -14.66
C ALA A 280 -17.96 29.54 -14.67
N SER A 281 -16.73 29.01 -14.61
CA SER A 281 -16.46 27.56 -14.56
C SER A 281 -15.27 27.25 -13.66
N THR A 282 -15.33 26.13 -12.96
CA THR A 282 -14.20 25.51 -12.23
C THR A 282 -13.40 24.56 -13.12
N ILE A 283 -13.89 24.26 -14.35
CA ILE A 283 -13.22 23.36 -15.26
C ILE A 283 -12.04 24.05 -15.93
N VAL A 284 -10.88 23.46 -15.81
CA VAL A 284 -9.66 23.85 -16.51
C VAL A 284 -9.36 22.91 -17.66
N THR A 285 -8.91 23.46 -18.79
CA THR A 285 -8.42 22.68 -19.94
C THR A 285 -6.91 22.81 -20.01
N ILE A 286 -6.21 21.69 -20.10
CA ILE A 286 -4.75 21.64 -20.15
C ILE A 286 -4.33 20.95 -21.46
N VAL A 287 -3.46 21.60 -22.22
CA VAL A 287 -2.96 21.11 -23.51
C VAL A 287 -1.59 20.47 -23.34
N ASP A 288 -1.53 19.16 -23.66
CA ASP A 288 -0.28 18.42 -23.84
C ASP A 288 -0.15 18.00 -25.30
N LYS A 289 0.52 18.83 -26.09
CA LYS A 289 0.61 18.60 -27.53
C LYS A 289 1.31 17.30 -27.95
N TYR A 290 2.05 16.66 -27.03
CA TYR A 290 2.75 15.41 -27.33
C TYR A 290 1.89 14.15 -27.09
N GLY A 291 0.68 14.34 -26.59
CA GLY A 291 -0.21 13.26 -26.18
C GLY A 291 0.06 12.82 -24.75
N HIS A 292 -1.00 12.72 -23.96
CA HIS A 292 -0.89 12.40 -22.54
C HIS A 292 -1.06 10.90 -22.25
N GLY A 293 -1.69 10.12 -23.13
CA GLY A 293 -1.98 8.68 -22.91
C GLY A 293 -2.82 8.41 -21.66
N ALA A 294 -3.40 9.45 -21.07
CA ALA A 294 -4.24 9.34 -19.89
C ALA A 294 -5.70 9.11 -20.26
N VAL A 295 -6.45 8.52 -19.36
CA VAL A 295 -7.89 8.28 -19.48
C VAL A 295 -8.66 9.04 -18.41
N VAL A 296 -9.98 9.15 -18.58
CA VAL A 296 -10.85 9.75 -17.57
C VAL A 296 -10.72 8.99 -16.24
N GLY A 297 -10.54 9.73 -15.16
CA GLY A 297 -10.32 9.19 -13.82
C GLY A 297 -8.86 9.04 -13.42
N ASP A 298 -7.91 9.16 -14.35
CA ASP A 298 -6.48 9.22 -14.00
C ASP A 298 -6.15 10.52 -13.25
N THR A 299 -5.06 10.50 -12.51
CA THR A 299 -4.58 11.69 -11.79
C THR A 299 -3.34 12.28 -12.45
N VAL A 300 -3.29 13.59 -12.47
CA VAL A 300 -2.16 14.39 -12.96
C VAL A 300 -1.85 15.50 -11.98
N THR A 301 -0.58 15.68 -11.66
CA THR A 301 -0.13 16.83 -10.86
C THR A 301 0.39 17.91 -11.81
N ILE A 302 -0.19 19.10 -11.72
CA ILE A 302 0.29 20.28 -12.44
C ILE A 302 1.16 21.10 -11.50
N SER A 303 2.29 21.57 -12.01
CA SER A 303 3.23 22.44 -11.28
C SER A 303 3.85 23.48 -12.20
N GLY A 304 4.45 24.53 -11.64
CA GLY A 304 5.11 25.57 -12.42
C GLY A 304 4.17 26.57 -13.11
N VAL A 305 2.87 26.55 -12.84
CA VAL A 305 1.95 27.61 -13.28
C VAL A 305 2.33 28.90 -12.58
N SER A 306 2.61 29.94 -13.36
CA SER A 306 2.96 31.29 -12.88
C SER A 306 1.77 32.24 -13.03
N GLY A 307 1.47 32.98 -11.97
CA GLY A 307 0.40 33.97 -11.96
C GLY A 307 -1.02 33.40 -11.92
N ALA A 308 -2.01 34.27 -11.73
CA ALA A 308 -3.40 33.92 -11.80
C ALA A 308 -3.89 33.86 -13.25
N ILE A 309 -4.78 32.94 -13.57
CA ILE A 309 -5.39 32.79 -14.90
C ILE A 309 -6.90 32.95 -14.74
N GLY A 310 -7.47 33.97 -15.39
CA GLY A 310 -8.90 34.24 -15.33
C GLY A 310 -9.49 34.37 -13.91
N GLY A 311 -8.69 34.88 -12.95
CA GLY A 311 -9.08 35.03 -11.56
C GLY A 311 -8.79 33.79 -10.69
N ILE A 312 -8.40 32.66 -11.27
CA ILE A 312 -7.96 31.47 -10.51
C ILE A 312 -6.48 31.60 -10.15
N SER A 313 -6.16 31.49 -8.86
CA SER A 313 -4.79 31.63 -8.39
C SER A 313 -3.89 30.47 -8.85
N ALA A 314 -2.58 30.75 -9.01
CA ALA A 314 -1.60 29.72 -9.32
C ALA A 314 -1.58 28.56 -8.31
N ALA A 315 -1.82 28.84 -7.02
CA ALA A 315 -1.86 27.80 -5.98
C ALA A 315 -2.98 26.78 -6.18
N ARG A 316 -4.12 27.19 -6.76
CA ARG A 316 -5.23 26.30 -7.10
C ARG A 316 -5.00 25.51 -8.39
N LEU A 317 -4.07 25.94 -9.22
CA LEU A 317 -3.70 25.28 -10.49
C LEU A 317 -2.50 24.36 -10.30
N ASN A 318 -1.60 24.66 -9.36
CA ASN A 318 -0.44 23.84 -9.02
C ASN A 318 -0.77 22.74 -8.00
N VAL A 319 -1.69 21.85 -8.37
CA VAL A 319 -2.19 20.77 -7.50
C VAL A 319 -2.34 19.47 -8.29
N GLU A 320 -2.57 18.39 -7.56
CA GLU A 320 -3.03 17.13 -8.14
C GLU A 320 -4.50 17.25 -8.53
N MET A 321 -4.83 16.82 -9.75
CA MET A 321 -6.16 16.90 -10.35
C MET A 321 -6.58 15.54 -10.89
N THR A 322 -7.89 15.27 -10.86
CA THR A 322 -8.47 14.11 -11.53
C THR A 322 -8.93 14.52 -12.93
N ILE A 323 -8.57 13.74 -13.93
CA ILE A 323 -8.95 14.00 -15.34
C ILE A 323 -10.43 13.69 -15.53
N ALA A 324 -11.20 14.71 -15.91
CA ALA A 324 -12.63 14.62 -16.12
C ALA A 324 -12.99 14.28 -17.58
N SER A 325 -12.23 14.76 -18.56
CA SER A 325 -12.38 14.41 -19.95
C SER A 325 -11.06 14.45 -20.70
N VAL A 326 -10.95 13.73 -21.81
CA VAL A 326 -9.74 13.65 -22.64
C VAL A 326 -10.05 13.90 -24.10
N ILE A 327 -9.15 14.60 -24.80
CA ILE A 327 -9.10 14.75 -26.24
C ILE A 327 -7.74 14.24 -26.70
N ASN A 328 -7.72 13.09 -27.39
CA ASN A 328 -6.49 12.43 -27.83
C ASN A 328 -6.05 12.86 -29.25
N THR A 329 -6.88 13.65 -29.96
CA THR A 329 -6.48 14.23 -31.23
C THR A 329 -5.55 15.42 -31.02
N GLN A 330 -4.53 15.56 -31.87
CA GLN A 330 -3.53 16.63 -31.75
C GLN A 330 -4.10 18.02 -32.07
N PRO A 331 -3.86 19.04 -31.25
CA PRO A 331 -3.14 18.97 -29.98
C PRO A 331 -3.97 18.26 -28.89
N ALA A 332 -3.39 17.23 -28.26
CA ALA A 332 -4.08 16.51 -27.21
C ALA A 332 -4.31 17.42 -26.00
N SER A 333 -5.41 17.20 -25.30
CA SER A 333 -5.76 17.96 -24.11
C SER A 333 -6.66 17.16 -23.18
N PHE A 334 -6.74 17.58 -21.95
CA PHE A 334 -7.66 17.04 -20.96
C PHE A 334 -8.29 18.16 -20.15
N THR A 335 -9.41 17.87 -19.51
CA THR A 335 -10.05 18.76 -18.55
C THR A 335 -9.98 18.17 -17.14
N ALA A 336 -9.91 19.06 -16.17
CA ALA A 336 -10.04 18.71 -14.76
C ALA A 336 -10.93 19.75 -14.06
N ASP A 337 -11.67 19.32 -13.05
CA ASP A 337 -12.42 20.21 -12.17
C ASP A 337 -11.53 20.57 -10.97
N ILE A 338 -11.44 21.86 -10.68
CA ILE A 338 -10.65 22.36 -9.56
C ILE A 338 -11.59 22.93 -8.49
N ASP A 339 -11.29 22.58 -7.23
CA ASP A 339 -12.08 23.07 -6.09
C ASP A 339 -12.07 24.60 -5.98
N GLY A 340 -13.17 25.15 -5.50
CA GLY A 340 -13.30 26.56 -5.14
C GLY A 340 -14.15 27.38 -6.09
N SER A 341 -13.91 28.69 -6.18
CA SER A 341 -14.74 29.62 -6.96
C SER A 341 -14.46 29.50 -8.46
N ASP A 342 -15.50 29.79 -9.25
CA ASP A 342 -15.42 29.88 -10.72
C ASP A 342 -14.38 30.90 -11.20
N ALA A 343 -13.90 30.70 -12.42
CA ALA A 343 -13.11 31.71 -13.10
C ALA A 343 -13.96 32.98 -13.37
N THR A 344 -13.35 34.14 -13.18
CA THR A 344 -14.00 35.44 -13.38
C THR A 344 -13.92 35.94 -14.82
N SER A 345 -13.09 35.30 -15.64
CA SER A 345 -12.95 35.58 -17.09
C SER A 345 -12.37 34.37 -17.80
N THR A 346 -12.66 34.24 -19.10
CA THR A 346 -11.99 33.27 -19.96
C THR A 346 -10.57 33.76 -20.24
N ALA A 347 -9.58 32.94 -19.95
CA ALA A 347 -8.16 33.26 -20.15
C ALA A 347 -7.32 32.02 -20.38
N THR A 348 -6.22 32.19 -21.10
CA THR A 348 -5.18 31.18 -21.31
C THR A 348 -3.86 31.68 -20.75
N GLY A 349 -3.12 30.81 -20.05
CA GLY A 349 -1.89 31.23 -19.38
C GLY A 349 -1.11 30.04 -18.77
N GLY A 350 -0.29 30.36 -17.79
CA GLY A 350 0.52 29.38 -17.04
C GLY A 350 2.01 29.59 -17.20
N GLY A 351 2.45 30.28 -18.26
CA GLY A 351 3.89 30.48 -18.54
C GLY A 351 4.50 29.32 -19.31
N SER A 352 5.85 29.28 -19.34
CA SER A 352 6.64 28.29 -20.10
C SER A 352 7.22 27.16 -19.24
N SER A 353 6.99 27.19 -17.93
CA SER A 353 7.58 26.24 -16.97
C SER A 353 6.57 25.27 -16.40
N VAL A 354 5.40 25.15 -17.02
CA VAL A 354 4.34 24.24 -16.52
C VAL A 354 4.74 22.80 -16.81
N VAL A 355 4.75 21.99 -15.74
CA VAL A 355 5.01 20.55 -15.81
C VAL A 355 3.74 19.79 -15.46
N ALA A 356 3.39 18.81 -16.31
CA ALA A 356 2.38 17.83 -16.02
C ALA A 356 3.05 16.49 -15.64
N THR A 357 2.76 16.01 -14.44
CA THR A 357 3.24 14.72 -13.92
C THR A 357 2.06 13.76 -13.86
N TYR A 358 2.03 12.81 -14.77
CA TYR A 358 0.97 11.80 -14.87
C TYR A 358 1.31 10.60 -14.01
N LYS A 359 0.36 10.13 -13.21
CA LYS A 359 0.46 8.86 -12.50
C LYS A 359 0.18 7.68 -13.44
N ALA A 360 0.59 6.48 -13.02
CA ALA A 360 0.36 5.24 -13.77
C ALA A 360 -1.14 4.96 -13.97
N GLY A 361 -1.96 5.33 -12.98
CA GLY A 361 -3.41 5.19 -13.03
C GLY A 361 -3.90 3.76 -12.82
N THR A 362 -5.12 3.64 -12.35
CA THR A 362 -5.76 2.32 -12.09
C THR A 362 -6.33 1.66 -13.33
N TYR A 363 -6.50 2.41 -14.43
CA TYR A 363 -7.05 1.87 -15.67
C TYR A 363 -6.07 0.95 -16.38
N HIS A 364 -4.83 1.40 -16.55
CA HIS A 364 -3.79 0.61 -17.24
C HIS A 364 -3.02 -0.30 -16.29
N THR A 365 -2.76 0.11 -15.06
CA THR A 365 -1.98 -0.66 -14.10
C THR A 365 -2.80 -1.80 -13.49
N PRO A 366 -2.25 -3.01 -13.33
CA PRO A 366 -2.93 -4.04 -12.56
C PRO A 366 -3.09 -3.61 -11.10
N ILE A 367 -4.34 -3.58 -10.62
CA ILE A 367 -4.68 -3.25 -9.23
C ILE A 367 -4.91 -4.49 -8.36
N ALA A 368 -4.88 -5.67 -8.98
CA ALA A 368 -4.94 -6.95 -8.28
C ALA A 368 -4.21 -8.01 -9.09
N ALA A 369 -3.36 -8.79 -8.43
CA ALA A 369 -2.62 -9.89 -9.05
C ALA A 369 -2.43 -11.05 -8.07
N HIS A 370 -2.33 -12.27 -8.61
CA HIS A 370 -1.97 -13.44 -7.80
C HIS A 370 -0.48 -13.42 -7.41
N GLN A 371 0.37 -13.00 -8.34
CA GLN A 371 1.82 -12.98 -8.16
C GLN A 371 2.46 -11.97 -9.12
N VAL A 372 3.59 -11.42 -8.69
CA VAL A 372 4.46 -10.62 -9.55
C VAL A 372 5.85 -11.22 -9.61
N MET A 373 6.52 -11.07 -10.75
CA MET A 373 7.93 -11.36 -10.93
C MET A 373 8.56 -10.32 -11.84
N MET A 374 9.89 -10.29 -11.88
CA MET A 374 10.66 -9.42 -12.77
C MET A 374 11.39 -10.29 -13.81
N SER A 375 11.45 -9.78 -15.04
CA SER A 375 12.29 -10.33 -16.09
C SER A 375 13.72 -9.81 -15.95
N ASP A 376 14.71 -10.71 -15.87
CA ASP A 376 16.11 -10.34 -15.63
C ASP A 376 16.75 -9.56 -16.79
N VAL A 377 16.31 -9.80 -18.02
CA VAL A 377 16.99 -9.26 -19.22
C VAL A 377 16.50 -7.85 -19.55
N ALA A 378 15.19 -7.63 -19.50
CA ALA A 378 14.57 -6.38 -19.95
C ALA A 378 13.85 -5.62 -18.83
N ARG A 379 13.98 -6.08 -17.58
CA ARG A 379 13.37 -5.49 -16.38
C ARG A 379 11.89 -5.16 -16.58
N HIS A 380 11.12 -6.12 -17.07
CA HIS A 380 9.67 -6.03 -17.07
C HIS A 380 9.12 -6.55 -15.74
N VAL A 381 8.23 -5.82 -15.12
CA VAL A 381 7.38 -6.36 -14.06
C VAL A 381 6.27 -7.15 -14.72
N ILE A 382 6.14 -8.42 -14.39
CA ILE A 382 5.14 -9.33 -14.94
C ILE A 382 4.14 -9.67 -13.85
N ALA A 383 2.85 -9.41 -14.10
CA ALA A 383 1.75 -9.74 -13.22
C ALA A 383 0.99 -10.96 -13.75
N PHE A 384 0.86 -11.99 -12.91
CA PHE A 384 0.17 -13.24 -13.22
C PHE A 384 -1.19 -13.28 -12.52
N GLY A 385 -2.22 -13.76 -13.24
CA GLY A 385 -3.56 -13.83 -12.71
C GLY A 385 -4.02 -12.47 -12.20
N CYS A 386 -4.12 -11.49 -13.07
CA CYS A 386 -4.42 -10.11 -12.72
C CYS A 386 -5.75 -9.64 -13.32
N ASN A 387 -6.17 -8.43 -12.97
CA ASN A 387 -7.33 -7.79 -13.62
C ASN A 387 -6.99 -7.34 -15.04
N ASP A 388 -8.00 -7.30 -15.88
CA ASP A 388 -7.91 -6.74 -17.24
C ASP A 388 -7.77 -5.21 -17.20
N VAL A 389 -7.39 -4.61 -18.32
CA VAL A 389 -7.34 -3.15 -18.51
C VAL A 389 -8.71 -2.55 -18.21
N GLY A 390 -8.75 -1.56 -17.31
CA GLY A 390 -9.99 -0.93 -16.86
C GLY A 390 -10.92 -1.83 -16.03
N GLY A 391 -10.55 -3.09 -15.79
CA GLY A 391 -11.32 -4.04 -14.99
C GLY A 391 -10.85 -4.11 -13.55
N THR A 392 -11.69 -4.66 -12.66
CA THR A 392 -11.36 -4.90 -11.26
C THR A 392 -11.34 -6.39 -10.89
N ALA A 393 -11.98 -7.24 -11.71
CA ALA A 393 -12.05 -8.67 -11.48
C ALA A 393 -10.77 -9.37 -11.93
N ILE A 394 -10.24 -10.26 -11.10
CA ILE A 394 -9.07 -11.05 -11.41
C ILE A 394 -9.42 -12.14 -12.44
N ASN A 395 -8.66 -12.20 -13.51
CA ASN A 395 -8.64 -13.31 -14.45
C ASN A 395 -7.40 -14.18 -14.14
N PRO A 396 -7.56 -15.41 -13.62
CA PRO A 396 -6.44 -16.24 -13.20
C PRO A 396 -5.48 -16.64 -14.33
N LEU A 397 -5.94 -16.58 -15.58
CA LEU A 397 -5.16 -16.94 -16.76
C LEU A 397 -4.49 -15.74 -17.45
N LEU A 398 -4.81 -14.53 -17.01
CA LEU A 398 -4.28 -13.31 -17.61
C LEU A 398 -2.86 -13.04 -17.12
N VAL A 399 -1.97 -12.72 -18.06
CA VAL A 399 -0.61 -12.26 -17.80
C VAL A 399 -0.46 -10.88 -18.42
N ARG A 400 0.02 -9.92 -17.65
CA ARG A 400 0.32 -8.56 -18.09
C ARG A 400 1.72 -8.18 -17.67
N TRP A 401 2.35 -7.28 -18.39
CA TRP A 401 3.69 -6.78 -18.08
C TRP A 401 3.79 -5.29 -18.38
N CYS A 402 4.67 -4.60 -17.66
CA CYS A 402 4.98 -3.20 -17.89
C CYS A 402 5.96 -3.03 -19.07
N SER A 403 6.16 -1.82 -19.52
CA SER A 403 7.26 -1.48 -20.43
C SER A 403 8.62 -1.77 -19.79
N SER A 404 9.66 -1.98 -20.61
CA SER A 404 11.03 -2.18 -20.14
C SER A 404 11.47 -1.01 -19.27
N GLU A 405 12.00 -1.29 -18.09
CA GLU A 405 12.52 -0.31 -17.12
C GLU A 405 11.51 0.77 -16.67
N ALA A 406 10.22 0.58 -16.94
CA ALA A 406 9.17 1.53 -16.62
C ALA A 406 8.00 0.87 -15.88
N PRO A 407 8.10 0.65 -14.56
CA PRO A 407 7.13 -0.09 -13.76
C PRO A 407 5.75 0.57 -13.72
N GLY A 408 5.66 1.89 -14.02
CA GLY A 408 4.40 2.62 -14.13
C GLY A 408 3.72 2.57 -15.50
N THR A 409 4.32 1.94 -16.52
CA THR A 409 3.79 1.96 -17.90
C THR A 409 3.30 0.58 -18.31
N TRP A 410 1.98 0.40 -18.27
CA TRP A 410 1.28 -0.85 -18.55
C TRP A 410 0.36 -0.79 -19.77
N GLU A 411 0.51 0.23 -20.59
CA GLU A 411 -0.29 0.43 -21.78
C GLU A 411 0.08 -0.61 -22.84
N PRO A 412 -0.89 -1.33 -23.43
CA PRO A 412 -0.61 -2.13 -24.60
C PRO A 412 -0.19 -1.18 -25.72
N LEU A 413 1.00 -1.35 -26.25
CA LEU A 413 1.42 -0.62 -27.44
C LEU A 413 0.49 -1.01 -28.58
N SER A 414 -0.10 -0.02 -29.25
CA SER A 414 -0.74 -0.24 -30.55
C SER A 414 0.36 -0.66 -31.53
N THR A 415 0.35 -1.92 -31.94
CA THR A 415 1.19 -2.41 -33.05
C THR A 415 0.77 -1.76 -34.36
#